data_98f75e64819bd2b75ed5f2ac50f0c699
#
_entry.id   98f75e64819bd2b75ed5f2ac50f0c699
#
_cell.length_a   1.000
_cell.length_b   1.000
_cell.length_c   1.000
_cell.angle_alpha   90.00
_cell.angle_beta   90.00
_cell.angle_gamma   90.00
#
_symmetry.space_group_name_H-M   'P 1'
#
loop_
_entity.id
_entity.type
_entity.pdbx_description
1 polymer ?
#
loop_
_entity_poly.entity_id
_entity_poly.type
_entity_poly.pdbx_seq_one_letter_code
_entity_poly.pdbx_strand_id
1 'polypeptide(L)'
;MNNTLKTALGGMCIALSTAVMLASSILPYFTYALPAMAALLVLFMSVECGWKWGLSVYFGTAVVSALVVPGKEAVGIYIALLGYYPLVKPFFDKPKKVISAMLKVIFFTVVTVATYSVMIAVFGISTELLEESERYLLPFIVVLGIVAFMLYDKALMMLEIAYYRKWQRTVRKIFRKR
;
A
#
# COMPACT_ATOMS: atom_id res chain seq x y z
N MET A 1 8.10 -24.49 -2.85
CA MET A 1 7.12 -24.07 -3.85
C MET A 1 7.84 -23.82 -5.16
N ASN A 2 7.41 -24.46 -6.25
CA ASN A 2 8.05 -24.34 -7.56
C ASN A 2 7.91 -22.90 -8.10
N ASN A 3 8.90 -22.45 -8.91
CA ASN A 3 8.90 -21.11 -9.45
C ASN A 3 7.66 -20.82 -10.32
N THR A 4 7.22 -21.81 -11.09
CA THR A 4 5.98 -21.71 -11.91
C THR A 4 4.76 -21.38 -11.06
N LEU A 5 4.61 -22.02 -9.88
CA LEU A 5 3.50 -21.76 -8.98
C LEU A 5 3.57 -20.35 -8.38
N LYS A 6 4.77 -19.87 -8.04
CA LYS A 6 4.98 -18.50 -7.54
C LYS A 6 4.61 -17.46 -8.59
N THR A 7 4.98 -17.70 -9.86
CA THR A 7 4.64 -16.81 -10.98
C THR A 7 3.13 -16.77 -11.20
N ALA A 8 2.47 -17.92 -11.20
CA ALA A 8 1.01 -18.00 -11.35
C ALA A 8 0.27 -17.27 -10.21
N LEU A 9 0.69 -17.49 -8.96
CA LEU A 9 0.14 -16.77 -7.81
C LEU A 9 0.40 -15.28 -7.88
N GLY A 10 1.61 -14.87 -8.29
CA GLY A 10 1.95 -13.46 -8.49
C GLY A 10 1.04 -12.80 -9.52
N GLY A 11 0.80 -13.45 -10.67
CA GLY A 11 -0.12 -12.97 -11.69
C GLY A 11 -1.57 -12.84 -11.18
N MET A 12 -2.05 -13.83 -10.40
CA MET A 12 -3.37 -13.75 -9.78
C MET A 12 -3.46 -12.59 -8.77
N CYS A 13 -2.42 -12.38 -7.96
CA CYS A 13 -2.38 -11.26 -7.02
C CYS A 13 -2.38 -9.92 -7.74
N ILE A 14 -1.62 -9.77 -8.84
CA ILE A 14 -1.61 -8.55 -9.66
C ILE A 14 -3.00 -8.29 -10.24
N ALA A 15 -3.63 -9.30 -10.85
CA ALA A 15 -4.95 -9.18 -11.44
C ALA A 15 -6.01 -8.77 -10.39
N LEU A 16 -6.00 -9.43 -9.23
CA LEU A 16 -6.94 -9.11 -8.15
C LEU A 16 -6.69 -7.73 -7.56
N SER A 17 -5.43 -7.36 -7.32
CA SER A 17 -5.07 -6.01 -6.86
C SER A 17 -5.54 -4.94 -7.83
N THR A 18 -5.33 -5.14 -9.14
CA THR A 18 -5.78 -4.20 -10.17
C THR A 18 -7.31 -4.12 -10.23
N ALA A 19 -8.02 -5.24 -10.07
CA ALA A 19 -9.49 -5.23 -10.01
C ALA A 19 -10.01 -4.44 -8.80
N VAL A 20 -9.38 -4.60 -7.64
CA VAL A 20 -9.68 -3.80 -6.44
C VAL A 20 -9.40 -2.31 -6.69
N MET A 21 -8.29 -2.00 -7.36
CA MET A 21 -7.94 -0.62 -7.72
C MET A 21 -8.94 -0.03 -8.73
N LEU A 22 -9.45 -0.80 -9.70
CA LEU A 22 -10.52 -0.37 -10.61
C LEU A 22 -11.81 -0.02 -9.86
N ALA A 23 -12.15 -0.79 -8.83
CA ALA A 23 -13.33 -0.51 -8.00
C ALA A 23 -13.24 0.87 -7.31
N SER A 24 -12.04 1.40 -7.05
CA SER A 24 -11.87 2.75 -6.48
C SER A 24 -12.38 3.87 -7.40
N SER A 25 -12.37 3.63 -8.70
CA SER A 25 -12.90 4.60 -9.68
C SER A 25 -14.42 4.66 -9.71
N ILE A 26 -15.08 3.58 -9.24
CA ILE A 26 -16.56 3.48 -9.17
C ILE A 26 -17.05 3.98 -7.80
N LEU A 27 -16.24 3.78 -6.75
CA LEU A 27 -16.58 4.06 -5.37
C LEU A 27 -15.67 5.17 -4.80
N PRO A 28 -15.96 6.45 -5.05
CA PRO A 28 -15.07 7.56 -4.69
C PRO A 28 -14.82 7.68 -3.18
N TYR A 29 -15.76 7.23 -2.34
CA TYR A 29 -15.58 7.22 -0.88
C TYR A 29 -14.50 6.25 -0.39
N PHE A 30 -14.08 5.29 -1.23
CA PHE A 30 -13.10 4.26 -0.90
C PHE A 30 -11.74 4.48 -1.60
N THR A 31 -11.48 5.67 -2.12
CA THR A 31 -10.25 6.01 -2.85
C THR A 31 -8.97 5.67 -2.06
N TYR A 32 -8.99 5.75 -0.74
CA TYR A 32 -7.85 5.41 0.12
C TYR A 32 -7.90 3.96 0.62
N ALA A 33 -9.11 3.43 0.87
CA ALA A 33 -9.27 2.09 1.45
C ALA A 33 -8.97 0.98 0.43
N LEU A 34 -9.38 1.14 -0.83
CA LEU A 34 -9.16 0.11 -1.85
C LEU A 34 -7.68 -0.07 -2.22
N PRO A 35 -6.86 0.97 -2.39
CA PRO A 35 -5.41 0.80 -2.51
C PRO A 35 -4.77 0.11 -1.30
N ALA A 36 -5.25 0.38 -0.07
CA ALA A 36 -4.80 -0.31 1.12
C ALA A 36 -5.15 -1.81 1.08
N MET A 37 -6.33 -2.17 0.58
CA MET A 37 -6.72 -3.57 0.36
C MET A 37 -5.86 -4.24 -0.72
N ALA A 38 -5.57 -3.56 -1.82
CA ALA A 38 -4.67 -4.07 -2.85
C ALA A 38 -3.26 -4.37 -2.30
N ALA A 39 -2.77 -3.53 -1.39
CA ALA A 39 -1.48 -3.74 -0.72
C ALA A 39 -1.44 -4.99 0.19
N LEU A 40 -2.59 -5.49 0.67
CA LEU A 40 -2.64 -6.75 1.42
C LEU A 40 -2.24 -7.96 0.56
N LEU A 41 -2.48 -7.91 -0.75
CA LEU A 41 -2.05 -8.96 -1.66
C LEU A 41 -0.53 -8.95 -1.86
N VAL A 42 0.08 -7.77 -1.81
CA VAL A 42 1.55 -7.63 -1.77
C VAL A 42 2.11 -8.22 -0.47
N LEU A 43 1.47 -7.94 0.66
CA LEU A 43 1.84 -8.54 1.96
C LEU A 43 1.74 -10.06 1.91
N PHE A 44 0.61 -10.60 1.43
CA PHE A 44 0.38 -12.03 1.28
C PHE A 44 1.49 -12.70 0.47
N MET A 45 1.81 -12.13 -0.69
CA MET A 45 2.84 -12.68 -1.56
C MET A 45 4.24 -12.59 -0.94
N SER A 46 4.53 -11.51 -0.21
CA SER A 46 5.79 -11.32 0.52
C SER A 46 5.97 -12.37 1.63
N VAL A 47 4.90 -12.68 2.36
CA VAL A 47 4.92 -13.65 3.47
C VAL A 47 5.07 -15.08 2.97
N GLU A 48 4.38 -15.46 1.88
CA GLU A 48 4.41 -16.84 1.36
C GLU A 48 5.60 -17.15 0.44
N CYS A 49 5.96 -16.20 -0.42
CA CYS A 49 6.96 -16.40 -1.47
C CYS A 49 8.27 -15.66 -1.23
N GLY A 50 8.27 -14.74 -0.26
CA GLY A 50 9.41 -13.92 0.10
C GLY A 50 9.38 -12.51 -0.52
N TRP A 51 10.19 -11.63 0.03
CA TRP A 51 10.22 -10.20 -0.25
C TRP A 51 10.34 -9.85 -1.75
N LYS A 52 11.17 -10.58 -2.50
CA LYS A 52 11.37 -10.36 -3.95
C LYS A 52 10.09 -10.56 -4.76
N TRP A 53 9.29 -11.57 -4.40
CA TRP A 53 8.02 -11.84 -5.05
C TRP A 53 6.94 -10.83 -4.68
N GLY A 54 6.93 -10.37 -3.42
CA GLY A 54 6.09 -9.25 -3.01
C GLY A 54 6.40 -7.98 -3.81
N LEU A 55 7.70 -7.68 -4.02
CA LEU A 55 8.14 -6.55 -4.83
C LEU A 55 7.69 -6.66 -6.28
N SER A 56 7.77 -7.87 -6.88
CA SER A 56 7.28 -8.10 -8.24
C SER A 56 5.78 -7.88 -8.37
N VAL A 57 4.99 -8.28 -7.36
CA VAL A 57 3.54 -8.03 -7.34
C VAL A 57 3.25 -6.53 -7.18
N TYR A 58 3.99 -5.82 -6.31
CA TYR A 58 3.85 -4.38 -6.17
C TYR A 58 4.10 -3.65 -7.50
N PHE A 59 5.23 -3.90 -8.16
CA PHE A 59 5.54 -3.28 -9.45
C PHE A 59 4.55 -3.67 -10.54
N GLY A 60 4.19 -4.95 -10.64
CA GLY A 60 3.20 -5.41 -11.61
C GLY A 60 1.86 -4.71 -11.44
N THR A 61 1.36 -4.63 -10.20
CA THR A 61 0.11 -3.91 -9.89
C THR A 61 0.25 -2.41 -10.18
N ALA A 62 1.38 -1.80 -9.82
CA ALA A 62 1.62 -0.38 -10.07
C ALA A 62 1.53 -0.04 -11.57
N VAL A 63 2.24 -0.80 -12.41
CA VAL A 63 2.26 -0.60 -13.87
C VAL A 63 0.89 -0.84 -14.47
N VAL A 64 0.25 -1.97 -14.17
CA VAL A 64 -1.06 -2.31 -14.75
C VAL A 64 -2.13 -1.32 -14.29
N SER A 65 -2.15 -0.96 -13.00
CA SER A 65 -3.11 0.02 -12.48
C SER A 65 -2.88 1.42 -13.07
N ALA A 66 -1.64 1.84 -13.28
CA ALA A 66 -1.34 3.13 -13.92
C ALA A 66 -1.88 3.22 -15.35
N LEU A 67 -1.95 2.10 -16.08
CA LEU A 67 -2.47 2.04 -17.44
C LEU A 67 -3.99 1.91 -17.48
N VAL A 68 -4.58 1.10 -16.60
CA VAL A 68 -5.98 0.65 -16.70
C VAL A 68 -6.92 1.44 -15.80
N VAL A 69 -6.46 1.89 -14.62
CA VAL A 69 -7.33 2.56 -13.65
C VAL A 69 -7.50 4.05 -14.00
N PRO A 70 -8.74 4.54 -14.20
CA PRO A 70 -9.01 5.94 -14.50
C PRO A 70 -8.66 6.87 -13.34
N GLY A 71 -8.92 6.44 -12.11
CA GLY A 71 -8.69 7.20 -10.86
C GLY A 71 -7.20 7.30 -10.53
N LYS A 72 -6.49 8.26 -11.15
CA LYS A 72 -5.03 8.42 -10.98
C LYS A 72 -4.62 8.75 -9.56
N GLU A 73 -5.51 9.35 -8.77
CA GLU A 73 -5.29 9.64 -7.35
C GLU A 73 -5.07 8.35 -6.55
N ALA A 74 -5.97 7.36 -6.66
CA ALA A 74 -5.86 6.08 -5.99
C ALA A 74 -4.59 5.33 -6.40
N VAL A 75 -4.24 5.39 -7.69
CA VAL A 75 -3.00 4.80 -8.22
C VAL A 75 -1.77 5.50 -7.63
N GLY A 76 -1.77 6.82 -7.58
CA GLY A 76 -0.70 7.62 -6.99
C GLY A 76 -0.47 7.27 -5.52
N ILE A 77 -1.54 7.17 -4.73
CA ILE A 77 -1.49 6.78 -3.30
C ILE A 77 -0.95 5.35 -3.14
N TYR A 78 -1.38 4.42 -3.99
CA TYR A 78 -0.87 3.06 -3.98
C TYR A 78 0.64 3.02 -4.26
N ILE A 79 1.08 3.67 -5.33
CA ILE A 79 2.49 3.70 -5.75
C ILE A 79 3.35 4.42 -4.72
N ALA A 80 2.88 5.58 -4.25
CA ALA A 80 3.68 6.46 -3.39
C ALA A 80 3.80 5.95 -1.95
N LEU A 81 2.77 5.27 -1.42
CA LEU A 81 2.72 4.98 0.02
C LEU A 81 2.27 3.55 0.33
N LEU A 82 1.07 3.17 -0.06
CA LEU A 82 0.42 1.98 0.48
C LEU A 82 0.97 0.68 -0.09
N GLY A 83 1.32 0.65 -1.38
CA GLY A 83 1.65 -0.58 -2.09
C GLY A 83 2.95 -1.24 -1.64
N TYR A 84 4.00 -0.46 -1.40
CA TYR A 84 5.30 -1.01 -0.97
C TYR A 84 5.49 -1.01 0.55
N TYR A 85 4.65 -0.29 1.30
CA TYR A 85 4.77 -0.20 2.76
C TYR A 85 4.80 -1.58 3.46
N PRO A 86 3.97 -2.57 3.07
CA PRO A 86 4.05 -3.91 3.66
C PRO A 86 5.42 -4.58 3.51
N LEU A 87 6.18 -4.23 2.48
CA LEU A 87 7.53 -4.76 2.23
C LEU A 87 8.59 -4.09 3.10
N VAL A 88 8.41 -2.82 3.42
CA VAL A 88 9.37 -2.01 4.20
C VAL A 88 9.07 -2.10 5.70
N LYS A 89 7.83 -2.35 6.06
CA LYS A 89 7.36 -2.48 7.45
C LYS A 89 8.24 -3.35 8.35
N PRO A 90 8.70 -4.56 7.94
CA PRO A 90 9.55 -5.40 8.78
C PRO A 90 10.88 -4.75 9.17
N PHE A 91 11.36 -3.79 8.40
CA PHE A 91 12.58 -3.03 8.73
C PHE A 91 12.31 -1.98 9.82
N PHE A 92 11.12 -1.37 9.81
CA PHE A 92 10.71 -0.39 10.82
C PHE A 92 10.29 -1.05 12.14
N ASP A 93 9.89 -2.30 12.14
CA ASP A 93 9.45 -3.01 13.35
C ASP A 93 10.61 -3.61 14.16
N LYS A 94 11.86 -3.57 13.66
CA LYS A 94 13.05 -4.06 14.36
C LYS A 94 13.45 -3.27 15.63
N PRO A 95 13.41 -1.91 15.63
CA PRO A 95 13.79 -1.13 16.80
C PRO A 95 12.71 -1.12 17.90
N LYS A 96 13.06 -0.53 19.07
CA LYS A 96 12.10 -0.36 20.18
C LYS A 96 10.82 0.37 19.72
N LYS A 97 9.67 0.01 20.28
CA LYS A 97 8.34 0.50 19.88
C LYS A 97 8.25 2.02 19.65
N VAL A 98 8.89 2.82 20.51
CA VAL A 98 8.88 4.30 20.39
C VAL A 98 9.67 4.75 19.15
N ILE A 99 10.87 4.21 18.94
CA ILE A 99 11.74 4.52 17.79
C ILE A 99 11.05 4.08 16.49
N SER A 100 10.43 2.90 16.49
CA SER A 100 9.64 2.39 15.37
C SER A 100 8.50 3.35 15.01
N ALA A 101 7.73 3.83 15.99
CA ALA A 101 6.65 4.78 15.75
C ALA A 101 7.16 6.11 15.18
N MET A 102 8.24 6.65 15.72
CA MET A 102 8.87 7.88 15.21
C MET A 102 9.35 7.72 13.75
N LEU A 103 10.05 6.61 13.45
CA LEU A 103 10.52 6.32 12.10
C LEU A 103 9.37 6.21 11.10
N LYS A 104 8.26 5.57 11.49
CA LYS A 104 7.07 5.45 10.65
C LYS A 104 6.40 6.79 10.36
N VAL A 105 6.33 7.68 11.37
CA VAL A 105 5.76 9.03 11.19
C VAL A 105 6.67 9.86 10.29
N ILE A 106 7.98 9.85 10.52
CA ILE A 106 8.95 10.57 9.68
C ILE A 106 8.88 10.05 8.23
N PHE A 107 8.86 8.73 8.06
CA PHE A 107 8.74 8.10 6.74
C PHE A 107 7.47 8.54 6.03
N PHE A 108 6.31 8.48 6.69
CA PHE A 108 5.03 8.92 6.14
C PHE A 108 5.09 10.39 5.71
N THR A 109 5.60 11.26 6.58
CA THR A 109 5.71 12.70 6.29
C THR A 109 6.61 12.96 5.08
N VAL A 110 7.79 12.34 5.03
CA VAL A 110 8.73 12.49 3.90
C VAL A 110 8.11 12.02 2.59
N VAL A 111 7.47 10.85 2.60
CA VAL A 111 6.82 10.29 1.40
C VAL A 111 5.66 11.17 0.96
N THR A 112 4.84 11.65 1.89
CA THR A 112 3.71 12.54 1.57
C THR A 112 4.20 13.85 0.95
N VAL A 113 5.21 14.49 1.53
CA VAL A 113 5.82 15.70 0.99
C VAL A 113 6.41 15.46 -0.40
N ALA A 114 7.16 14.36 -0.58
CA ALA A 114 7.75 14.01 -1.87
C ALA A 114 6.67 13.77 -2.93
N THR A 115 5.59 13.04 -2.58
CA THR A 115 4.47 12.78 -3.49
C THR A 115 3.78 14.08 -3.90
N TYR A 116 3.55 14.97 -2.94
CA TYR A 116 2.94 16.28 -3.21
C TYR A 116 3.82 17.13 -4.11
N SER A 117 5.14 17.15 -3.87
CA SER A 117 6.09 17.88 -4.71
C SER A 117 6.11 17.35 -6.15
N VAL A 118 6.07 16.04 -6.33
CA VAL A 118 6.00 15.41 -7.67
C VAL A 118 4.67 15.74 -8.34
N MET A 119 3.55 15.71 -7.62
CA MET A 119 2.24 16.07 -8.17
C MET A 119 2.21 17.52 -8.66
N ILE A 120 2.75 18.46 -7.89
CA ILE A 120 2.88 19.88 -8.31
C ILE A 120 3.76 19.98 -9.56
N ALA A 121 4.92 19.31 -9.59
CA ALA A 121 5.86 19.40 -10.70
C ALA A 121 5.32 18.79 -12.01
N VAL A 122 4.56 17.69 -11.91
CA VAL A 122 4.06 16.94 -13.08
C VAL A 122 2.74 17.51 -13.59
N PHE A 123 1.84 17.88 -12.69
CA PHE A 123 0.48 18.34 -13.06
C PHE A 123 0.32 19.85 -13.03
N GLY A 124 1.37 20.60 -12.64
CA GLY A 124 1.33 22.07 -12.62
C GLY A 124 0.25 22.65 -11.70
N ILE A 125 -0.12 21.92 -10.64
CA ILE A 125 -1.11 22.38 -9.66
C ILE A 125 -0.49 23.57 -8.94
N SER A 126 -0.86 24.78 -9.34
CA SER A 126 -0.43 26.00 -8.68
C SER A 126 -0.98 26.01 -7.26
N THR A 127 -0.09 26.18 -6.31
CA THR A 127 -0.45 26.36 -4.88
C THR A 127 -1.28 27.63 -4.65
N GLU A 128 -1.37 28.50 -5.65
CA GLU A 128 -2.18 29.73 -5.65
C GLU A 128 -3.70 29.45 -5.71
N LEU A 129 -4.10 28.22 -6.12
CA LEU A 129 -5.51 27.82 -6.15
C LEU A 129 -6.03 27.35 -4.80
N LEU A 130 -5.17 27.21 -3.80
CA LEU A 130 -5.62 26.97 -2.42
C LEU A 130 -6.12 28.28 -1.84
N GLU A 131 -7.43 28.41 -1.73
CA GLU A 131 -8.05 29.54 -1.02
C GLU A 131 -7.44 29.66 0.39
N GLU A 132 -7.36 30.88 0.93
CA GLU A 132 -6.79 31.11 2.27
C GLU A 132 -7.41 30.21 3.35
N SER A 133 -8.68 29.86 3.20
CA SER A 133 -9.40 28.93 4.08
C SER A 133 -8.83 27.50 4.05
N GLU A 134 -8.35 27.02 2.91
CA GLU A 134 -7.77 25.68 2.79
C GLU A 134 -6.37 25.61 3.41
N ARG A 135 -5.65 26.72 3.46
CA ARG A 135 -4.32 26.81 4.06
C ARG A 135 -4.32 26.52 5.55
N TYR A 136 -5.40 26.89 6.26
CA TYR A 136 -5.58 26.58 7.68
C TYR A 136 -5.97 25.11 7.93
N LEU A 137 -6.54 24.43 6.93
CA LEU A 137 -6.92 23.02 7.04
C LEU A 137 -5.75 22.06 6.77
N LEU A 138 -4.68 22.50 6.09
CA LEU A 138 -3.52 21.67 5.77
C LEU A 138 -2.93 20.94 6.99
N PRO A 139 -2.62 21.60 8.14
CA PRO A 139 -2.07 20.90 9.28
C PRO A 139 -3.04 19.87 9.85
N PHE A 140 -4.35 20.13 9.81
CA PHE A 140 -5.38 19.20 10.25
C PHE A 140 -5.44 17.95 9.34
N ILE A 141 -5.36 18.14 8.02
CA ILE A 141 -5.33 17.05 7.04
C ILE A 141 -4.08 16.19 7.22
N VAL A 142 -2.92 16.80 7.48
CA VAL A 142 -1.68 16.06 7.75
C VAL A 142 -1.80 15.21 9.02
N VAL A 143 -2.34 15.76 10.10
CA VAL A 143 -2.57 15.03 11.36
C VAL A 143 -3.53 13.86 11.12
N LEU A 144 -4.62 14.08 10.40
CA LEU A 144 -5.58 13.03 10.04
C LEU A 144 -4.92 11.93 9.21
N GLY A 145 -4.06 12.30 8.26
CA GLY A 145 -3.28 11.37 7.44
C GLY A 145 -2.33 10.51 8.28
N ILE A 146 -1.64 11.10 9.26
CA ILE A 146 -0.77 10.37 10.19
C ILE A 146 -1.58 9.36 11.01
N VAL A 147 -2.75 9.76 11.52
CA VAL A 147 -3.64 8.87 12.27
C VAL A 147 -4.13 7.71 11.39
N ALA A 148 -4.57 8.01 10.17
CA ALA A 148 -5.00 7.00 9.20
C ALA A 148 -3.87 6.03 8.85
N PHE A 149 -2.65 6.52 8.66
CA PHE A 149 -1.49 5.69 8.42
C PHE A 149 -1.13 4.78 9.61
N MET A 150 -1.22 5.29 10.84
CA MET A 150 -1.01 4.47 12.04
C MET A 150 -2.09 3.38 12.19
N LEU A 151 -3.33 3.67 11.83
CA LEU A 151 -4.42 2.68 11.81
C LEU A 151 -4.14 1.60 10.74
N TYR A 152 -3.67 2.02 9.56
CA TYR A 152 -3.27 1.10 8.50
C TYR A 152 -2.11 0.19 8.93
N ASP A 153 -1.07 0.73 9.58
CA ASP A 153 0.05 -0.06 10.11
C ASP A 153 -0.41 -1.10 11.14
N LYS A 154 -1.31 -0.72 12.05
CA LYS A 154 -1.90 -1.66 13.01
C LYS A 154 -2.76 -2.72 12.32
N ALA A 155 -3.55 -2.34 11.32
CA ALA A 155 -4.37 -3.27 10.55
C ALA A 155 -3.50 -4.30 9.84
N LEU A 156 -2.40 -3.89 9.19
CA LEU A 156 -1.42 -4.80 8.57
C LEU A 156 -0.83 -5.77 9.59
N MET A 157 -0.45 -5.28 10.78
CA MET A 157 0.10 -6.12 11.84
C MET A 157 -0.91 -7.16 12.33
N MET A 158 -2.17 -6.75 12.54
CA MET A 158 -3.23 -7.66 12.97
C MET A 158 -3.54 -8.72 11.90
N LEU A 159 -3.56 -8.33 10.64
CA LEU A 159 -3.78 -9.25 9.52
C LEU A 159 -2.62 -10.24 9.35
N GLU A 160 -1.39 -9.77 9.50
CA GLU A 160 -0.20 -10.62 9.47
C GLU A 160 -0.26 -11.67 10.61
N ILE A 161 -0.55 -11.27 11.84
CA ILE A 161 -0.70 -12.17 12.98
C ILE A 161 -1.85 -13.17 12.76
N ALA A 162 -3.00 -12.69 12.28
CA ALA A 162 -4.16 -13.54 11.99
C ALA A 162 -3.84 -14.56 10.90
N TYR A 163 -3.10 -14.13 9.87
CA TYR A 163 -2.64 -14.98 8.79
C TYR A 163 -1.71 -16.08 9.32
N TYR A 164 -0.67 -15.75 10.09
CA TYR A 164 0.25 -16.73 10.68
C TYR A 164 -0.44 -17.73 11.61
N ARG A 165 -1.42 -17.28 12.41
CA ARG A 165 -2.14 -18.14 13.36
C ARG A 165 -3.12 -19.11 12.68
N LYS A 166 -3.90 -18.63 11.70
CA LYS A 166 -5.07 -19.36 11.20
C LYS A 166 -4.88 -19.94 9.80
N TRP A 167 -4.25 -19.19 8.90
CA TRP A 167 -4.30 -19.47 7.46
C TRP A 167 -3.03 -20.08 6.90
N GLN A 168 -1.88 -19.77 7.45
CA GLN A 168 -0.59 -20.27 6.95
C GLN A 168 -0.51 -21.80 6.87
N ARG A 169 -1.05 -22.51 7.88
CA ARG A 169 -1.05 -23.99 7.89
C ARG A 169 -1.92 -24.56 6.77
N THR A 170 -3.05 -23.91 6.47
CA THR A 170 -4.00 -24.35 5.43
C THR A 170 -3.45 -24.07 4.04
N VAL A 171 -2.93 -22.87 3.84
CA VAL A 171 -2.32 -22.47 2.57
C VAL A 171 -1.13 -23.35 2.22
N ARG A 172 -0.21 -23.57 3.18
CA ARG A 172 0.95 -24.46 2.97
C ARG A 172 0.56 -25.92 2.72
N LYS A 173 -0.54 -26.42 3.31
CA LYS A 173 -1.05 -27.77 3.02
C LYS A 173 -1.55 -27.88 1.57
N ILE A 174 -2.25 -26.87 1.07
CA ILE A 174 -2.77 -26.85 -0.32
C ILE A 174 -1.61 -26.83 -1.32
N PHE A 175 -0.58 -26.01 -1.07
CA PHE A 175 0.57 -25.88 -1.96
C PHE A 175 1.63 -26.97 -1.82
N ARG A 176 1.62 -27.76 -0.73
CA ARG A 176 2.54 -28.88 -0.53
C ARG A 176 2.03 -30.20 -1.10
N LYS A 177 0.72 -30.31 -1.42
CA LYS A 177 0.11 -31.51 -2.00
C LYS A 177 0.29 -31.63 -3.52
N ARG A 178 0.97 -30.72 -4.13
CA ARG A 178 1.40 -30.72 -5.53
C ARG A 178 2.92 -30.55 -5.57
#